data_a17276418856dc114241559e9def9c77
#
_entry.id   a17276418856dc114241559e9def9c77
#
_cell.length_a   1.000
_cell.length_b   1.000
_cell.length_c   1.000
_cell.angle_alpha   90.00
_cell.angle_beta   90.00
_cell.angle_gamma   90.00
#
_symmetry.space_group_name_H-M   'P 1'
#
loop_
_entity.id
_entity.type
_entity.pdbx_description
1 polymer ?
#
loop_
_entity_poly.entity_id
_entity_poly.type
_entity_poly.pdbx_seq_one_letter_code
_entity_poly.pdbx_strand_id
1 'polypeptide(L)'
;MSNPQIPTKMKLLFGELDITPRVEERLEELGYTVADLQEAAIKHKSDCDGQPSVYVGTYGKYNDGSLCGLWIDLSTFNDFDDFIDFCKAIHADEEDPELMAQDFEGFPRQWYNEGFMSENDFDNIIEYSELCDKYSQEAVDDYMEFHDELDDFEEAYCGEWDSEEDFARHIVSECYDLEKSMGELANYFDYEAFGRELFMWDYSMGANGNVFRRV
;
A
#
# COMPACT_ATOMS: atom_id res chain seq x y z
N MET A 1 14.89 39.93 16.42
CA MET A 1 14.75 38.54 15.96
C MET A 1 14.70 38.61 14.44
N SER A 2 15.75 38.15 13.76
CA SER A 2 15.79 38.12 12.29
C SER A 2 14.75 37.11 11.83
N ASN A 3 13.80 37.57 11.01
CA ASN A 3 12.86 36.71 10.28
C ASN A 3 13.70 35.70 9.47
N PRO A 4 13.48 34.39 9.58
CA PRO A 4 14.17 33.45 8.71
C PRO A 4 13.89 33.86 7.26
N GLN A 5 14.93 34.08 6.50
CA GLN A 5 14.82 34.51 5.11
C GLN A 5 14.24 33.34 4.32
N ILE A 6 12.99 33.45 3.85
CA ILE A 6 12.35 32.43 3.02
C ILE A 6 13.23 32.24 1.77
N PRO A 7 13.61 31.00 1.45
CA PRO A 7 14.41 30.76 0.27
C PRO A 7 13.63 31.15 -1.01
N THR A 8 14.29 31.76 -1.95
CA THR A 8 13.67 32.12 -3.26
C THR A 8 13.45 30.91 -4.16
N LYS A 9 14.08 29.78 -3.85
CA LYS A 9 13.97 28.51 -4.56
C LYS A 9 14.06 27.36 -3.59
N MET A 10 13.19 26.37 -3.78
CA MET A 10 13.21 25.10 -3.08
C MET A 10 13.62 23.99 -4.06
N LYS A 11 14.56 23.14 -3.64
CA LYS A 11 14.97 21.97 -4.44
C LYS A 11 14.00 20.82 -4.20
N LEU A 12 13.47 20.29 -5.29
CA LEU A 12 12.81 18.99 -5.38
C LEU A 12 13.79 17.95 -5.95
N LEU A 13 13.36 16.71 -6.15
CA LEU A 13 14.28 15.64 -6.55
C LEU A 13 14.92 15.89 -7.91
N PHE A 14 14.14 16.28 -8.92
CA PHE A 14 14.60 16.54 -10.29
C PHE A 14 14.30 17.96 -10.78
N GLY A 15 14.21 18.94 -9.87
CA GLY A 15 13.91 20.31 -10.24
C GLY A 15 13.93 21.26 -9.07
N GLU A 16 13.45 22.46 -9.30
CA GLU A 16 13.33 23.53 -8.31
C GLU A 16 11.95 24.17 -8.40
N LEU A 17 11.34 24.45 -7.24
CA LEU A 17 10.14 25.27 -7.10
C LEU A 17 10.58 26.71 -6.80
N ASP A 18 10.17 27.67 -7.62
CA ASP A 18 10.40 29.09 -7.38
C ASP A 18 9.42 29.59 -6.33
N ILE A 19 9.91 29.99 -5.16
CA ILE A 19 9.09 30.54 -4.08
C ILE A 19 8.84 32.03 -4.34
N THR A 20 7.68 32.30 -4.93
CA THR A 20 7.18 33.66 -5.19
C THR A 20 6.11 33.99 -4.17
N PRO A 21 5.74 35.30 -3.97
CA PRO A 21 4.63 35.67 -3.09
C PRO A 21 3.29 34.98 -3.47
N ARG A 22 3.06 34.71 -4.74
CA ARG A 22 1.90 33.95 -5.22
C ARG A 22 1.92 32.49 -4.79
N VAL A 23 3.10 31.86 -4.82
CA VAL A 23 3.28 30.48 -4.33
C VAL A 23 3.06 30.42 -2.81
N GLU A 24 3.59 31.39 -2.07
CA GLU A 24 3.37 31.48 -0.61
C GLU A 24 1.88 31.63 -0.26
N GLU A 25 1.16 32.55 -0.95
CA GLU A 25 -0.28 32.73 -0.77
C GLU A 25 -1.06 31.44 -1.06
N ARG A 26 -0.71 30.73 -2.13
CA ARG A 26 -1.35 29.47 -2.50
C ARG A 26 -1.06 28.34 -1.52
N LEU A 27 0.17 28.27 -0.99
CA LEU A 27 0.49 27.31 0.08
C LEU A 27 -0.34 27.55 1.33
N GLU A 28 -0.50 28.84 1.72
CA GLU A 28 -1.35 29.20 2.87
C GLU A 28 -2.83 28.79 2.63
N GLU A 29 -3.36 28.94 1.39
CA GLU A 29 -4.72 28.49 1.03
C GLU A 29 -4.88 26.98 1.16
N LEU A 30 -3.85 26.19 0.87
CA LEU A 30 -3.82 24.74 0.98
C LEU A 30 -3.43 24.26 2.40
N GLY A 31 -3.15 25.18 3.34
CA GLY A 31 -2.80 24.85 4.70
C GLY A 31 -1.32 24.47 4.93
N TYR A 32 -0.45 24.73 3.95
CA TYR A 32 0.98 24.40 3.99
C TYR A 32 1.87 25.62 4.09
N THR A 33 3.09 25.41 4.57
CA THR A 33 4.16 26.41 4.56
C THR A 33 5.34 25.93 3.69
N VAL A 34 6.22 26.83 3.28
CA VAL A 34 7.46 26.47 2.59
C VAL A 34 8.31 25.53 3.45
N ALA A 35 8.25 25.63 4.77
CA ALA A 35 9.00 24.77 5.70
C ALA A 35 8.44 23.32 5.66
N ASP A 36 7.14 23.14 5.59
CA ASP A 36 6.50 21.82 5.49
C ASP A 36 6.93 21.10 4.21
N LEU A 37 6.95 21.82 3.08
CA LEU A 37 7.42 21.26 1.80
C LEU A 37 8.93 20.94 1.83
N GLN A 38 9.74 21.75 2.50
CA GLN A 38 11.18 21.48 2.64
C GLN A 38 11.43 20.24 3.49
N GLU A 39 10.70 20.07 4.59
CA GLU A 39 10.77 18.90 5.44
C GLU A 39 10.36 17.64 4.65
N ALA A 40 9.24 17.69 3.94
CA ALA A 40 8.80 16.62 3.07
C ALA A 40 9.85 16.27 2.00
N ALA A 41 10.41 17.26 1.29
CA ALA A 41 11.43 17.03 0.28
C ALA A 41 12.73 16.42 0.83
N ILE A 42 13.04 16.62 2.12
CA ILE A 42 14.17 16.00 2.80
C ILE A 42 13.83 14.56 3.19
N LYS A 43 12.66 14.34 3.78
CA LYS A 43 12.18 13.06 4.25
C LYS A 43 12.10 12.03 3.11
N HIS A 44 11.47 12.41 2.02
CA HIS A 44 11.25 11.53 0.85
C HIS A 44 12.49 11.24 -0.01
N LYS A 45 13.65 11.80 0.30
CA LYS A 45 14.92 11.41 -0.35
C LYS A 45 15.54 10.13 0.18
N SER A 46 15.14 9.69 1.38
CA SER A 46 15.84 8.62 2.11
C SER A 46 14.97 7.48 2.60
N ASP A 47 13.65 7.61 2.65
CA ASP A 47 12.80 6.73 3.46
C ASP A 47 11.63 6.06 2.71
N CYS A 48 11.65 6.04 1.37
CA CYS A 48 10.61 5.32 0.60
C CYS A 48 10.87 3.81 0.46
N ASP A 49 11.97 3.28 1.00
CA ASP A 49 12.31 1.86 0.92
C ASP A 49 11.21 0.99 1.58
N GLY A 50 10.31 0.44 0.74
CA GLY A 50 9.26 -0.48 1.15
C GLY A 50 7.94 0.18 1.59
N GLN A 51 7.84 1.51 1.63
CA GLN A 51 6.58 2.21 1.91
C GLN A 51 5.78 2.43 0.61
N PRO A 52 4.43 2.43 0.68
CA PRO A 52 3.60 2.68 -0.48
C PRO A 52 3.81 4.13 -0.96
N SER A 53 4.51 4.29 -2.06
CA SER A 53 4.96 5.61 -2.53
C SER A 53 4.70 5.82 -4.01
N VAL A 54 4.43 7.07 -4.39
CA VAL A 54 4.30 7.51 -5.78
C VAL A 54 5.20 8.70 -6.07
N TYR A 55 5.76 8.74 -7.28
CA TYR A 55 6.45 9.91 -7.77
C TYR A 55 5.47 10.83 -8.48
N VAL A 56 5.19 12.00 -7.89
CA VAL A 56 4.19 12.93 -8.40
C VAL A 56 4.85 14.10 -9.11
N GLY A 57 4.49 14.28 -10.38
CA GLY A 57 4.78 15.42 -11.20
C GLY A 57 3.49 16.03 -11.76
N THR A 58 3.61 16.84 -12.82
CA THR A 58 2.47 17.37 -13.57
C THR A 58 2.65 17.15 -15.07
N TYR A 59 1.53 17.00 -15.79
CA TYR A 59 1.55 16.92 -17.25
C TYR A 59 2.14 18.18 -17.89
N GLY A 60 1.91 19.36 -17.31
CA GLY A 60 2.49 20.63 -17.78
C GLY A 60 4.02 20.59 -17.77
N LYS A 61 4.62 20.26 -16.63
CA LYS A 61 6.08 20.16 -16.47
C LYS A 61 6.67 19.03 -17.33
N TYR A 62 6.02 17.88 -17.38
CA TYR A 62 6.45 16.74 -18.20
C TYR A 62 6.50 17.09 -19.69
N ASN A 63 5.49 17.76 -20.22
CA ASN A 63 5.44 18.22 -21.62
C ASN A 63 6.51 19.26 -21.95
N ASP A 64 6.91 20.06 -20.95
CA ASP A 64 8.04 21.01 -21.07
C ASP A 64 9.42 20.36 -20.88
N GLY A 65 9.47 19.02 -20.72
CA GLY A 65 10.70 18.26 -20.55
C GLY A 65 11.27 18.31 -19.12
N SER A 66 10.48 18.69 -18.15
CA SER A 66 10.85 18.71 -16.72
C SER A 66 10.27 17.52 -15.97
N LEU A 67 11.12 16.84 -15.20
CA LEU A 67 10.70 15.79 -14.25
C LEU A 67 10.59 16.34 -12.83
N CYS A 68 10.34 17.65 -12.67
CA CYS A 68 10.20 18.30 -11.37
C CYS A 68 9.01 17.73 -10.61
N GLY A 69 9.28 17.07 -9.50
CA GLY A 69 8.29 16.41 -8.66
C GLY A 69 8.93 15.85 -7.40
N LEU A 70 8.18 15.03 -6.69
CA LEU A 70 8.60 14.44 -5.42
C LEU A 70 8.08 13.01 -5.30
N TRP A 71 8.86 12.10 -4.70
CA TRP A 71 8.34 10.87 -4.14
C TRP A 71 7.51 11.20 -2.91
N ILE A 72 6.35 10.59 -2.80
CA ILE A 72 5.40 10.84 -1.71
C ILE A 72 4.99 9.50 -1.12
N ASP A 73 5.26 9.33 0.17
CA ASP A 73 4.81 8.20 0.97
C ASP A 73 3.33 8.39 1.31
N LEU A 74 2.48 7.52 0.77
CA LEU A 74 1.02 7.58 0.92
C LEU A 74 0.58 7.32 2.36
N SER A 75 1.32 6.51 3.12
CA SER A 75 0.99 6.18 4.52
C SER A 75 1.07 7.37 5.49
N THR A 76 1.60 8.50 5.03
CA THR A 76 1.73 9.72 5.85
C THR A 76 0.49 10.60 5.86
N PHE A 77 -0.53 10.28 5.06
CA PHE A 77 -1.77 11.05 4.92
C PHE A 77 -2.93 10.34 5.62
N ASN A 78 -3.86 11.13 6.15
CA ASN A 78 -5.05 10.60 6.81
C ASN A 78 -6.13 10.18 5.82
N ASP A 79 -6.21 10.87 4.67
CA ASP A 79 -7.17 10.61 3.62
C ASP A 79 -6.66 11.10 2.26
N PHE A 80 -7.42 10.79 1.21
CA PHE A 80 -7.10 11.13 -0.16
C PHE A 80 -7.09 12.64 -0.43
N ASP A 81 -7.95 13.41 0.23
CA ASP A 81 -8.03 14.86 0.04
C ASP A 81 -6.76 15.54 0.58
N ASP A 82 -6.28 15.14 1.76
CA ASP A 82 -5.01 15.60 2.33
C ASP A 82 -3.83 15.30 1.38
N PHE A 83 -3.79 14.10 0.79
CA PHE A 83 -2.79 13.73 -0.20
C PHE A 83 -2.83 14.60 -1.45
N ILE A 84 -4.03 14.84 -2.00
CA ILE A 84 -4.23 15.70 -3.18
C ILE A 84 -3.82 17.14 -2.92
N ASP A 85 -4.16 17.68 -1.75
CA ASP A 85 -3.80 19.06 -1.39
C ASP A 85 -2.28 19.22 -1.22
N PHE A 86 -1.61 18.20 -0.67
CA PHE A 86 -0.15 18.16 -0.63
C PHE A 86 0.46 18.10 -2.06
N CYS A 87 -0.07 17.26 -2.95
CA CYS A 87 0.37 17.18 -4.34
C CYS A 87 0.23 18.53 -5.07
N LYS A 88 -0.86 19.25 -4.85
CA LYS A 88 -1.05 20.61 -5.38
C LYS A 88 -0.06 21.61 -4.76
N ALA A 89 0.26 21.45 -3.48
CA ALA A 89 1.20 22.33 -2.77
C ALA A 89 2.62 22.22 -3.35
N ILE A 90 3.11 21.02 -3.67
CA ILE A 90 4.45 20.85 -4.31
C ILE A 90 4.51 21.38 -5.75
N HIS A 91 3.35 21.68 -6.35
CA HIS A 91 3.20 22.26 -7.69
C HIS A 91 2.48 23.63 -7.68
N ALA A 92 2.56 24.37 -6.56
CA ALA A 92 1.88 25.66 -6.36
C ALA A 92 2.34 26.76 -7.33
N ASP A 93 3.40 26.57 -8.08
CA ASP A 93 3.84 27.45 -9.18
C ASP A 93 2.94 27.36 -10.42
N GLU A 94 2.16 26.31 -10.58
CA GLU A 94 1.14 26.17 -11.61
C GLU A 94 -0.22 26.64 -11.11
N GLU A 95 -1.06 27.24 -11.97
CA GLU A 95 -2.36 27.78 -11.58
C GLU A 95 -3.38 26.67 -11.29
N ASP A 96 -3.36 25.64 -12.12
CA ASP A 96 -4.19 24.44 -12.03
C ASP A 96 -3.33 23.23 -12.41
N PRO A 97 -2.55 22.66 -11.46
CA PRO A 97 -1.65 21.57 -11.75
C PRO A 97 -2.42 20.30 -12.11
N GLU A 98 -2.29 19.85 -13.35
CA GLU A 98 -2.76 18.53 -13.78
C GLU A 98 -1.78 17.48 -13.31
N LEU A 99 -2.09 16.82 -12.17
CA LEU A 99 -1.20 15.88 -11.52
C LEU A 99 -0.96 14.62 -12.37
N MET A 100 0.23 14.06 -12.26
CA MET A 100 0.67 12.86 -12.96
C MET A 100 1.47 11.97 -12.02
N ALA A 101 1.06 10.72 -11.84
CA ALA A 101 1.88 9.72 -11.18
C ALA A 101 2.87 9.14 -12.20
N GLN A 102 4.16 9.45 -12.05
CA GLN A 102 5.19 9.07 -13.02
C GLN A 102 5.86 7.74 -12.68
N ASP A 103 5.83 7.33 -11.40
CA ASP A 103 6.38 6.06 -10.93
C ASP A 103 5.74 5.70 -9.59
N PHE A 104 5.90 4.43 -9.15
CA PHE A 104 5.35 3.93 -7.90
C PHE A 104 6.24 2.84 -7.30
N GLU A 105 6.15 2.63 -5.98
CA GLU A 105 6.77 1.51 -5.27
C GLU A 105 5.97 1.14 -4.01
N GLY A 106 6.19 -0.08 -3.49
CA GLY A 106 5.61 -0.54 -2.22
C GLY A 106 4.16 -1.00 -2.28
N PHE A 107 3.55 -1.12 -3.47
CA PHE A 107 2.19 -1.65 -3.64
C PHE A 107 1.96 -2.31 -5.02
N PRO A 108 0.92 -3.14 -5.19
CA PRO A 108 0.63 -3.81 -6.45
C PRO A 108 0.31 -2.89 -7.62
N ARG A 109 0.80 -3.25 -8.82
CA ARG A 109 0.63 -2.50 -10.07
C ARG A 109 -0.83 -2.19 -10.43
N GLN A 110 -1.77 -2.98 -10.00
CA GLN A 110 -3.19 -2.83 -10.36
C GLN A 110 -3.80 -1.51 -9.88
N TRP A 111 -3.30 -0.93 -8.78
CA TRP A 111 -3.75 0.35 -8.23
C TRP A 111 -2.93 1.56 -8.72
N TYR A 112 -1.93 1.33 -9.57
CA TYR A 112 -1.18 2.41 -10.19
C TYR A 112 -1.79 2.85 -11.52
N ASN A 113 -2.01 4.16 -11.65
CA ASN A 113 -2.47 4.79 -12.88
C ASN A 113 -1.60 6.04 -13.17
N GLU A 114 -0.97 6.08 -14.35
CA GLU A 114 -0.15 7.22 -14.80
C GLU A 114 -0.97 8.53 -14.88
N GLY A 115 -2.29 8.43 -15.23
CA GLY A 115 -3.22 9.54 -15.21
C GLY A 115 -3.65 10.02 -13.83
N PHE A 116 -3.02 9.53 -12.79
CA PHE A 116 -3.27 9.67 -11.37
C PHE A 116 -4.26 8.64 -10.80
N MET A 117 -4.12 8.34 -9.50
CA MET A 117 -4.95 7.36 -8.82
C MET A 117 -6.30 7.94 -8.42
N SER A 118 -7.28 7.09 -8.22
CA SER A 118 -8.57 7.44 -7.60
C SER A 118 -8.49 7.33 -6.07
N GLU A 119 -9.50 7.86 -5.37
CA GLU A 119 -9.67 7.69 -3.92
C GLU A 119 -9.71 6.20 -3.54
N ASN A 120 -10.45 5.39 -4.30
CA ASN A 120 -10.52 3.94 -4.07
C ASN A 120 -9.17 3.23 -4.24
N ASP A 121 -8.33 3.66 -5.20
CA ASP A 121 -6.98 3.10 -5.34
C ASP A 121 -6.10 3.49 -4.15
N PHE A 122 -6.22 4.73 -3.66
CA PHE A 122 -5.51 5.20 -2.46
C PHE A 122 -5.91 4.38 -1.23
N ASP A 123 -7.21 4.20 -0.98
CA ASP A 123 -7.72 3.43 0.16
C ASP A 123 -7.24 1.98 0.11
N ASN A 124 -7.30 1.33 -1.05
CA ASN A 124 -6.79 -0.03 -1.25
C ASN A 124 -5.28 -0.14 -1.01
N ILE A 125 -4.50 0.87 -1.40
CA ILE A 125 -3.05 0.90 -1.16
C ILE A 125 -2.75 1.00 0.33
N ILE A 126 -3.48 1.86 1.05
CA ILE A 126 -3.31 2.00 2.51
C ILE A 126 -3.69 0.70 3.22
N GLU A 127 -4.85 0.11 2.89
CA GLU A 127 -5.28 -1.16 3.47
C GLU A 127 -4.27 -2.29 3.20
N TYR A 128 -3.77 -2.40 1.96
CA TYR A 128 -2.71 -3.35 1.61
C TYR A 128 -1.47 -3.17 2.49
N SER A 129 -1.00 -1.93 2.64
CA SER A 129 0.17 -1.63 3.48
C SER A 129 -0.03 -2.00 4.94
N GLU A 130 -1.20 -1.67 5.51
CA GLU A 130 -1.56 -2.01 6.89
C GLU A 130 -1.63 -3.54 7.11
N LEU A 131 -2.18 -4.28 6.16
CA LEU A 131 -2.23 -5.74 6.21
C LEU A 131 -0.83 -6.36 6.09
N CYS A 132 0.04 -5.83 5.20
CA CYS A 132 1.43 -6.26 5.08
C CYS A 132 2.21 -6.05 6.38
N ASP A 133 2.02 -4.92 7.04
CA ASP A 133 2.66 -4.62 8.34
C ASP A 133 2.16 -5.54 9.47
N LYS A 134 0.89 -5.92 9.43
CA LYS A 134 0.25 -6.74 10.46
C LYS A 134 0.53 -8.23 10.30
N TYR A 135 0.58 -8.72 9.07
CA TYR A 135 0.74 -10.14 8.77
C TYR A 135 2.08 -10.42 8.06
N SER A 136 2.14 -10.25 6.76
CA SER A 136 3.33 -10.17 5.91
C SER A 136 2.91 -9.84 4.49
N GLN A 137 3.82 -9.33 3.68
CA GLN A 137 3.55 -9.08 2.27
C GLN A 137 3.18 -10.38 1.54
N GLU A 138 3.90 -11.47 1.82
CA GLU A 138 3.64 -12.78 1.20
C GLU A 138 2.23 -13.29 1.49
N ALA A 139 1.71 -13.04 2.70
CA ALA A 139 0.35 -13.45 3.06
C ALA A 139 -0.70 -12.64 2.29
N VAL A 140 -0.50 -11.32 2.17
CA VAL A 140 -1.44 -10.47 1.42
C VAL A 140 -1.37 -10.75 -0.07
N ASP A 141 -0.18 -10.94 -0.63
CA ASP A 141 0.01 -11.29 -2.04
C ASP A 141 -0.63 -12.65 -2.37
N ASP A 142 -0.47 -13.67 -1.50
CA ASP A 142 -1.13 -14.97 -1.65
C ASP A 142 -2.66 -14.84 -1.63
N TYR A 143 -3.23 -13.97 -0.78
CA TYR A 143 -4.67 -13.73 -0.75
C TYR A 143 -5.18 -13.12 -2.05
N MET A 144 -4.44 -12.15 -2.59
CA MET A 144 -4.77 -11.47 -3.84
C MET A 144 -4.66 -12.36 -5.09
N GLU A 145 -4.07 -13.58 -4.98
CA GLU A 145 -4.16 -14.58 -6.06
C GLU A 145 -5.59 -15.09 -6.28
N PHE A 146 -6.46 -14.99 -5.25
CA PHE A 146 -7.81 -15.55 -5.24
C PHE A 146 -8.91 -14.49 -5.13
N HIS A 147 -8.57 -13.27 -4.68
CA HIS A 147 -9.50 -12.19 -4.35
C HIS A 147 -9.06 -10.87 -4.96
N ASP A 148 -10.01 -10.09 -5.47
CA ASP A 148 -9.76 -8.76 -6.04
C ASP A 148 -9.80 -7.64 -4.96
N GLU A 149 -10.46 -7.89 -3.82
CA GLU A 149 -10.67 -6.97 -2.69
C GLU A 149 -10.02 -7.53 -1.42
N LEU A 150 -9.67 -6.66 -0.48
CA LEU A 150 -8.95 -7.02 0.76
C LEU A 150 -9.87 -7.12 2.00
N ASP A 151 -11.10 -6.62 1.91
CA ASP A 151 -12.05 -6.46 3.02
C ASP A 151 -12.22 -7.71 3.91
N ASP A 152 -12.21 -8.89 3.31
CA ASP A 152 -12.44 -10.16 4.02
C ASP A 152 -11.14 -10.89 4.40
N PHE A 153 -9.96 -10.28 4.19
CA PHE A 153 -8.66 -10.91 4.45
C PHE A 153 -8.55 -11.46 5.88
N GLU A 154 -8.87 -10.64 6.87
CA GLU A 154 -8.72 -11.03 8.29
C GLU A 154 -9.67 -12.17 8.70
N GLU A 155 -10.86 -12.25 8.10
CA GLU A 155 -11.81 -13.33 8.35
C GLU A 155 -11.39 -14.63 7.64
N ALA A 156 -10.75 -14.50 6.47
CA ALA A 156 -10.33 -15.62 5.65
C ALA A 156 -9.01 -16.25 6.11
N TYR A 157 -8.08 -15.46 6.66
CA TYR A 157 -6.71 -15.89 6.93
C TYR A 157 -6.62 -16.97 8.03
N CYS A 158 -6.04 -18.12 7.67
CA CYS A 158 -5.88 -19.28 8.53
C CYS A 158 -4.42 -19.62 8.89
N GLY A 159 -3.48 -18.72 8.61
CA GLY A 159 -2.05 -18.91 8.91
C GLY A 159 -1.26 -19.53 7.78
N GLU A 160 0.06 -19.66 8.01
CA GLU A 160 1.04 -20.26 7.10
C GLU A 160 1.27 -21.72 7.46
N TRP A 161 1.31 -22.61 6.46
CA TRP A 161 1.43 -24.07 6.61
C TRP A 161 2.35 -24.65 5.56
N ASP A 162 3.12 -25.66 5.95
CA ASP A 162 4.05 -26.34 5.05
C ASP A 162 3.34 -27.18 3.97
N SER A 163 2.09 -27.64 4.25
CA SER A 163 1.31 -28.46 3.32
C SER A 163 -0.17 -28.48 3.69
N GLU A 164 -1.01 -28.90 2.72
CA GLU A 164 -2.43 -29.20 2.94
C GLU A 164 -2.64 -30.28 4.02
N GLU A 165 -1.72 -31.25 4.11
CA GLU A 165 -1.76 -32.29 5.12
C GLU A 165 -1.52 -31.73 6.53
N ASP A 166 -0.55 -30.81 6.70
CA ASP A 166 -0.26 -30.19 7.99
C ASP A 166 -1.41 -29.31 8.47
N PHE A 167 -2.00 -28.54 7.55
CA PHE A 167 -3.23 -27.81 7.85
C PHE A 167 -4.38 -28.75 8.25
N ALA A 168 -4.58 -29.86 7.53
CA ALA A 168 -5.60 -30.85 7.84
C ALA A 168 -5.38 -31.48 9.23
N ARG A 169 -4.13 -31.75 9.63
CA ARG A 169 -3.77 -32.23 10.98
C ARG A 169 -4.18 -31.19 12.04
N HIS A 170 -3.93 -29.92 11.79
CA HIS A 170 -4.35 -28.86 12.69
C HIS A 170 -5.87 -28.81 12.81
N ILE A 171 -6.62 -28.78 11.71
CA ILE A 171 -8.09 -28.77 11.72
C ILE A 171 -8.65 -29.98 12.49
N VAL A 172 -8.07 -31.14 12.28
CA VAL A 172 -8.51 -32.36 13.01
C VAL A 172 -8.21 -32.23 14.49
N SER A 173 -7.05 -31.69 14.88
CA SER A 173 -6.69 -31.55 16.31
C SER A 173 -7.57 -30.53 17.05
N GLU A 174 -8.01 -29.47 16.37
CA GLU A 174 -8.84 -28.42 16.98
C GLU A 174 -10.34 -28.73 16.97
N CYS A 175 -10.81 -29.39 15.91
CA CYS A 175 -12.25 -29.54 15.67
C CYS A 175 -12.78 -30.95 15.95
N TYR A 176 -11.92 -31.99 15.98
CA TYR A 176 -12.35 -33.38 16.05
C TYR A 176 -11.60 -34.15 17.14
N ASP A 177 -12.33 -34.97 17.90
CA ASP A 177 -11.78 -35.95 18.83
C ASP A 177 -11.76 -37.33 18.13
N LEU A 178 -10.69 -37.59 17.35
CA LEU A 178 -10.58 -38.85 16.59
C LEU A 178 -10.50 -40.07 17.51
N GLU A 179 -9.80 -39.98 18.66
CA GLU A 179 -9.71 -41.09 19.58
C GLU A 179 -11.05 -41.51 20.13
N LYS A 180 -11.88 -40.52 20.47
CA LYS A 180 -13.24 -40.76 20.96
C LYS A 180 -14.17 -41.28 19.87
N SER A 181 -14.00 -40.78 18.63
CA SER A 181 -14.89 -41.09 17.51
C SER A 181 -14.54 -42.42 16.82
N MET A 182 -13.27 -42.75 16.70
CA MET A 182 -12.75 -43.88 15.90
C MET A 182 -11.95 -44.92 16.73
N GLY A 183 -11.58 -44.61 17.99
CA GLY A 183 -10.75 -45.47 18.84
C GLY A 183 -9.40 -45.74 18.18
N GLU A 184 -8.97 -47.01 18.18
CA GLU A 184 -7.68 -47.42 17.60
C GLU A 184 -7.54 -47.14 16.09
N LEU A 185 -8.66 -46.95 15.37
CA LEU A 185 -8.64 -46.62 13.95
C LEU A 185 -8.19 -45.16 13.69
N ALA A 186 -8.17 -44.28 14.70
CA ALA A 186 -7.62 -42.94 14.60
C ALA A 186 -6.16 -42.94 14.09
N ASN A 187 -5.37 -43.98 14.41
CA ASN A 187 -4.00 -44.10 13.92
C ASN A 187 -3.87 -44.35 12.41
N TYR A 188 -4.97 -44.69 11.74
CA TYR A 188 -5.03 -44.93 10.31
C TYR A 188 -5.78 -43.84 9.55
N PHE A 189 -6.05 -42.70 10.19
CA PHE A 189 -6.71 -41.58 9.53
C PHE A 189 -5.80 -41.03 8.42
N ASP A 190 -6.38 -40.86 7.22
CA ASP A 190 -5.68 -40.39 6.04
C ASP A 190 -5.78 -38.85 5.98
N TYR A 191 -4.81 -38.17 6.61
CA TYR A 191 -4.76 -36.70 6.63
C TYR A 191 -4.52 -36.10 5.26
N GLU A 192 -3.75 -36.77 4.39
CA GLU A 192 -3.52 -36.31 3.02
C GLU A 192 -4.81 -36.28 2.19
N ALA A 193 -5.61 -37.36 2.27
CA ALA A 193 -6.90 -37.42 1.59
C ALA A 193 -7.87 -36.40 2.14
N PHE A 194 -7.90 -36.20 3.46
CA PHE A 194 -8.74 -35.19 4.10
C PHE A 194 -8.31 -33.77 3.74
N GLY A 195 -7.00 -33.48 3.71
CA GLY A 195 -6.47 -32.19 3.26
C GLY A 195 -6.91 -31.86 1.84
N ARG A 196 -6.72 -32.79 0.89
CA ARG A 196 -7.21 -32.60 -0.48
C ARG A 196 -8.71 -32.26 -0.56
N GLU A 197 -9.54 -32.86 0.28
CA GLU A 197 -10.98 -32.58 0.32
C GLU A 197 -11.25 -31.16 0.87
N LEU A 198 -10.57 -30.72 1.94
CA LEU A 198 -10.67 -29.35 2.47
C LEU A 198 -10.32 -28.29 1.43
N PHE A 199 -9.20 -28.51 0.72
CA PHE A 199 -8.76 -27.54 -0.31
C PHE A 199 -9.53 -27.63 -1.62
N MET A 200 -10.31 -28.67 -1.83
CA MET A 200 -11.23 -28.74 -2.98
C MET A 200 -12.42 -27.78 -2.79
N TRP A 201 -12.91 -27.57 -1.56
CA TRP A 201 -14.18 -26.89 -1.31
C TRP A 201 -14.07 -25.67 -0.39
N ASP A 202 -13.33 -25.77 0.69
CA ASP A 202 -13.46 -24.83 1.81
C ASP A 202 -12.27 -23.86 1.95
N TYR A 203 -11.08 -24.25 1.43
CA TYR A 203 -9.85 -23.48 1.62
C TYR A 203 -9.07 -23.31 0.32
N SER A 204 -8.17 -22.33 0.30
CA SER A 204 -7.17 -22.10 -0.75
C SER A 204 -5.81 -21.92 -0.10
N MET A 205 -4.73 -22.37 -0.77
CA MET A 205 -3.36 -22.15 -0.32
C MET A 205 -2.60 -21.39 -1.39
N GLY A 206 -2.01 -20.26 -1.03
CA GLY A 206 -1.17 -19.46 -1.90
C GLY A 206 0.22 -20.06 -2.12
N ALA A 207 0.99 -19.45 -2.99
CA ALA A 207 2.31 -19.93 -3.38
C ALA A 207 3.32 -19.96 -2.23
N ASN A 208 3.15 -19.12 -1.22
CA ASN A 208 4.02 -19.02 -0.04
C ASN A 208 3.51 -19.86 1.16
N GLY A 209 2.45 -20.65 0.97
CA GLY A 209 1.92 -21.54 2.01
C GLY A 209 0.86 -20.90 2.91
N ASN A 210 0.43 -19.70 2.63
CA ASN A 210 -0.64 -19.04 3.37
C ASN A 210 -2.00 -19.65 2.99
N VAL A 211 -2.78 -20.01 4.01
CA VAL A 211 -4.08 -20.67 3.84
C VAL A 211 -5.20 -19.69 4.13
N PHE A 212 -6.20 -19.71 3.27
CA PHE A 212 -7.39 -18.87 3.37
C PHE A 212 -8.66 -19.72 3.28
N ARG A 213 -9.61 -19.43 4.16
CA ARG A 213 -10.96 -19.94 4.07
C ARG A 213 -11.68 -19.24 2.92
N ARG A 214 -12.43 -19.97 2.12
CA ARG A 214 -13.34 -19.39 1.11
C ARG A 214 -14.56 -18.80 1.81
N VAL A 215 -14.67 -17.49 1.77
CA VAL A 215 -15.78 -16.68 2.33
C VAL A 215 -16.79 -16.36 1.24
#